data_ed7e70e063b8a21f5f9c536ce5c49abb
#
_entry.id   ed7e70e063b8a21f5f9c536ce5c49abb
#
_cell.length_a   1.000
_cell.length_b   1.000
_cell.length_c   1.000
_cell.angle_alpha   90.00
_cell.angle_beta   90.00
_cell.angle_gamma   90.00
#
_symmetry.space_group_name_H-M   'P 1'
#
loop_
_entity.id
_entity.type
_entity.pdbx_description
1 polymer ?
#
loop_
_entity_poly.entity_id
_entity_poly.type
_entity_poly.pdbx_seq_one_letter_code
_entity_poly.pdbx_strand_id
1 'polypeptide(L)' 'MKSLFQQLGLEDSEEAIERFIVRHRPLPRDLLLHEASFWKPNQAAFLKESLDEDAEWAEIVDELDARMRH' A
#
# COMPACT_ATOMS: atom_id res chain seq x y z
N MET A 1 1.76 8.54 -5.25
CA MET A 1 2.33 7.26 -4.78
C MET A 1 3.64 7.46 -4.00
N LYS A 2 4.47 8.37 -4.43
CA LYS A 2 5.75 8.63 -3.78
C LYS A 2 5.59 9.03 -2.31
N SER A 3 4.68 9.95 -2.02
CA SER A 3 4.44 10.40 -0.65
C SER A 3 3.96 9.27 0.26
N LEU A 4 3.16 8.36 -0.27
CA LEU A 4 2.68 7.22 0.48
C LEU A 4 3.84 6.31 0.88
N PHE A 5 4.75 6.03 -0.04
CA PHE A 5 5.91 5.18 0.25
C PHE A 5 6.84 5.83 1.28
N GLN A 6 7.00 7.17 1.21
CA GLN A 6 7.74 7.91 2.23
C GLN A 6 7.10 7.73 3.61
N GLN A 7 5.79 7.84 3.66
CA GLN A 7 5.05 7.69 4.91
C GLN A 7 5.17 6.28 5.49
N LEU A 8 5.27 5.29 4.63
CA LEU A 8 5.45 3.89 5.03
C LEU A 8 6.91 3.56 5.38
N GLY A 9 7.82 4.50 5.20
CA GLY A 9 9.24 4.26 5.45
C GLY A 9 9.92 3.39 4.40
N LEU A 10 9.35 3.32 3.20
CA LEU A 10 9.88 2.55 2.09
C LEU A 10 10.60 3.47 1.09
N GLU A 11 11.45 2.90 0.25
CA GLU A 11 12.06 3.65 -0.83
C GLU A 11 10.98 4.17 -1.78
N ASP A 12 11.12 5.43 -2.16
CA ASP A 12 10.08 6.17 -2.86
C ASP A 12 10.41 6.52 -4.31
N SER A 13 11.48 5.99 -4.86
CA SER A 13 11.76 6.19 -6.28
C SER A 13 10.74 5.42 -7.13
N GLU A 14 10.51 5.88 -8.35
CA GLU A 14 9.57 5.21 -9.25
C GLU A 14 9.93 3.74 -9.46
N GLU A 15 11.22 3.47 -9.64
CA GLU A 15 11.70 2.09 -9.80
C GLU A 15 11.44 1.24 -8.56
N ALA A 16 11.68 1.80 -7.38
CA ALA A 16 11.47 1.08 -6.13
C ALA A 16 9.99 0.78 -5.91
N ILE A 17 9.13 1.75 -6.20
CA ILE A 17 7.69 1.59 -6.10
C ILE A 17 7.21 0.48 -7.04
N GLU A 18 7.63 0.52 -8.29
CA GLU A 18 7.26 -0.49 -9.27
C GLU A 18 7.75 -1.87 -8.88
N ARG A 19 8.98 -1.96 -8.44
CA ARG A 19 9.56 -3.23 -7.97
C ARG A 19 8.78 -3.80 -6.80
N PHE A 20 8.40 -2.95 -5.86
CA PHE A 20 7.61 -3.37 -4.71
C PHE A 20 6.27 -3.95 -5.15
N ILE A 21 5.59 -3.25 -6.04
CA ILE A 21 4.28 -3.68 -6.54
C ILE A 21 4.41 -5.01 -7.28
N VAL A 22 5.36 -5.12 -8.19
CA VAL A 22 5.58 -6.35 -8.97
C VAL A 22 5.93 -7.53 -8.07
N ARG A 23 6.74 -7.28 -7.06
CA ARG A 23 7.20 -8.32 -6.14
C ARG A 23 6.07 -8.91 -5.30
N HIS A 24 5.08 -8.10 -4.95
CA HIS A 24 4.02 -8.50 -4.02
C HIS A 24 2.66 -8.73 -4.67
N ARG A 25 2.51 -8.50 -5.94
CA ARG A 25 1.26 -8.77 -6.63
C ARG A 25 1.22 -10.19 -7.19
N PRO A 26 0.03 -10.77 -7.42
CA PRO A 26 -1.27 -10.19 -7.10
C PRO A 26 -1.68 -10.48 -5.65
N LEU A 27 -2.46 -9.57 -5.09
CA LEU A 27 -3.09 -9.83 -3.80
C LEU A 27 -4.29 -10.77 -3.99
N PRO A 28 -4.51 -11.73 -3.08
CA PRO A 28 -5.71 -12.55 -3.10
C PRO A 28 -6.97 -11.69 -3.01
N ARG A 29 -8.04 -12.13 -3.66
CA ARG A 29 -9.29 -11.37 -3.71
C ARG A 29 -9.92 -11.14 -2.35
N ASP A 30 -9.77 -12.09 -1.45
CA ASP A 30 -10.36 -12.06 -0.12
C ASP A 30 -9.46 -11.42 0.93
N LEU A 31 -8.27 -10.94 0.51
CA LEU A 31 -7.32 -10.31 1.42
C LEU A 31 -7.35 -8.80 1.22
N LEU A 32 -7.59 -8.07 2.30
CA LEU A 32 -7.50 -6.62 2.25
C LEU A 32 -6.03 -6.18 2.19
N LEU A 33 -5.77 -5.02 1.59
CA LEU A 33 -4.40 -4.54 1.41
C LEU A 33 -3.62 -4.54 2.72
N HIS A 34 -4.19 -3.99 3.78
CA HIS A 34 -3.52 -3.88 5.07
C HIS A 34 -3.35 -5.22 5.80
N GLU A 35 -4.03 -6.26 5.34
CA GLU A 35 -3.92 -7.60 5.93
C GLU A 35 -2.78 -8.42 5.33
N ALA A 36 -2.13 -7.92 4.28
CA ALA A 36 -1.04 -8.64 3.64
C ALA A 36 0.13 -8.81 4.60
N SER A 37 0.74 -9.99 4.57
CA SER A 37 1.76 -10.38 5.54
C SER A 37 3.09 -9.64 5.40
N PHE A 38 3.32 -8.98 4.26
CA PHE A 38 4.57 -8.27 4.02
C PHE A 38 4.63 -6.89 4.67
N TRP A 39 3.52 -6.40 5.24
CA TRP A 39 3.52 -5.14 5.98
C TRP A 39 3.97 -5.35 7.42
N LYS A 40 4.74 -4.41 7.93
CA LYS A 40 5.00 -4.35 9.36
C LYS A 40 3.73 -3.88 10.09
N PRO A 41 3.57 -4.18 11.39
CA PRO A 41 2.35 -3.79 12.11
C PRO A 41 2.01 -2.31 12.02
N ASN A 42 3.00 -1.42 12.11
CA ASN A 42 2.76 0.02 12.01
C ASN A 42 2.36 0.44 10.60
N GLN A 43 2.89 -0.22 9.57
CA GLN A 43 2.50 0.04 8.19
C GLN A 43 1.06 -0.41 7.93
N ALA A 44 0.71 -1.60 8.40
CA ALA A 44 -0.65 -2.12 8.26
C ALA A 44 -1.66 -1.22 8.96
N ALA A 45 -1.35 -0.77 10.16
CA ALA A 45 -2.21 0.13 10.92
C ALA A 45 -2.42 1.46 10.18
N PHE A 46 -1.35 2.03 9.61
CA PHE A 46 -1.45 3.26 8.84
C PHE A 46 -2.37 3.08 7.62
N LEU A 47 -2.20 1.99 6.88
CA LEU A 47 -3.02 1.73 5.70
C LEU A 47 -4.49 1.57 6.06
N LYS A 48 -4.77 0.86 7.14
CA LYS A 48 -6.13 0.67 7.60
C LYS A 48 -6.78 1.98 8.01
N GLU A 49 -6.09 2.78 8.80
CA GLU A 49 -6.59 4.09 9.24
C GLU A 49 -6.82 5.03 8.06
N SER A 50 -5.93 4.99 7.08
CA SER A 50 -6.05 5.83 5.89
C SER A 50 -7.32 5.53 5.11
N LEU A 51 -7.67 4.25 4.99
CA LEU A 51 -8.89 3.86 4.29
C LEU A 51 -10.16 4.18 5.07
N ASP A 52 -10.09 4.05 6.40
CA ASP A 52 -11.26 4.22 7.25
C ASP A 52 -11.54 5.67 7.63
N GLU A 53 -10.50 6.45 7.88
CA GLU A 53 -10.65 7.76 8.53
C GLU A 53 -9.97 8.93 7.84
N ASP A 54 -9.04 8.69 6.92
CA ASP A 54 -8.24 9.77 6.34
C ASP A 54 -8.50 9.92 4.85
N ALA A 55 -9.36 10.88 4.52
CA ALA A 55 -9.73 11.16 3.14
C ALA A 55 -8.54 11.58 2.27
N GLU A 56 -7.51 12.18 2.86
CA GLU A 56 -6.33 12.62 2.08
C GLU A 56 -5.53 11.43 1.55
N TRP A 57 -5.43 10.37 2.33
CA TRP A 57 -4.66 9.19 1.93
C TRP A 57 -5.50 8.11 1.25
N ALA A 58 -6.81 8.12 1.44
CA ALA A 58 -7.68 7.05 0.96
C ALA A 58 -7.55 6.82 -0.55
N GLU A 59 -7.52 7.88 -1.32
CA GLU A 59 -7.45 7.78 -2.78
C GLU A 59 -6.15 7.14 -3.25
N ILE A 60 -5.03 7.54 -2.66
CA ILE A 60 -3.71 6.99 -3.01
C ILE A 60 -3.60 5.53 -2.56
N VAL A 61 -4.12 5.23 -1.38
CA VAL A 61 -4.10 3.85 -0.87
C VAL A 61 -4.98 2.95 -1.75
N ASP A 62 -6.13 3.45 -2.21
CA ASP A 62 -6.98 2.71 -3.15
C ASP A 62 -6.26 2.45 -4.47
N GLU A 63 -5.50 3.43 -4.95
CA GLU A 63 -4.71 3.25 -6.18
C GLU A 63 -3.66 2.16 -6.00
N LEU A 64 -2.96 2.16 -4.88
CA LEU A 64 -1.99 1.11 -4.59
C LEU A 64 -2.66 -0.25 -4.53
N ASP A 65 -3.80 -0.34 -3.86
CA ASP A 65 -4.57 -1.58 -3.76
C ASP A 65 -4.93 -2.10 -5.16
N ALA A 66 -5.46 -1.23 -6.02
CA ALA A 66 -5.83 -1.62 -7.38
C ALA A 66 -4.63 -2.12 -8.17
N ARG A 67 -3.50 -1.45 -8.07
CA ARG A 67 -2.28 -1.86 -8.78
C ARG A 67 -1.73 -3.20 -8.31
N MET A 68 -1.94 -3.54 -7.06
CA MET A 68 -1.45 -4.78 -6.49
C MET A 68 -2.39 -5.97 -6.72
N ARG A 69 -3.58 -5.72 -7.29
CA ARG A 69 -4.53 -6.80 -7.60
C ARG A 69 -4.49 -7.26 -9.07
N HIS A 70 -3.62 -6.68 -9.83
CA HIS A 70 -3.46 -7.07 -11.24
C HIS A 70 -2.48 -8.24 -11.43
#